data_463f0f1b5e6c8e639f115340d08f9718
#
_entry.id   463f0f1b5e6c8e639f115340d08f9718
#
_cell.length_a   1.000
_cell.length_b   1.000
_cell.length_c   1.000
_cell.angle_alpha   90.00
_cell.angle_beta   90.00
_cell.angle_gamma   90.00
#
_symmetry.space_group_name_H-M   'P 1'
#
loop_
_entity.id
_entity.type
_entity.pdbx_description
1 polymer ?
#
loop_
_entity_poly.entity_id
_entity_poly.type
_entity_poly.pdbx_seq_one_letter_code
_entity_poly.pdbx_strand_id
1 'polypeptide(L)' 'MKIEARQLIKSELAKRGINYIQLAEIMKKKGYQETPDTIRTKIHRGSFSFSFVLELCDSLKLKLSFLDLNN' A
#
# COMPACT_ATOMS: atom_id res chain seq x y z
N MET A 1 -2.28 -16.59 14.65
CA MET A 1 -2.42 -15.13 14.52
C MET A 1 -2.62 -14.74 13.05
N LYS A 2 -3.55 -13.87 12.81
CA LYS A 2 -3.88 -13.46 11.46
C LYS A 2 -3.45 -12.02 11.23
N ILE A 3 -2.67 -11.81 10.19
CA ILE A 3 -2.22 -10.47 9.83
C ILE A 3 -3.18 -9.90 8.79
N GLU A 4 -3.69 -8.72 9.08
CA GLU A 4 -4.59 -8.03 8.16
C GLU A 4 -3.78 -7.05 7.31
N ALA A 5 -3.60 -7.40 6.05
CA ALA A 5 -2.80 -6.57 5.15
C ALA A 5 -3.33 -5.14 5.05
N ARG A 6 -4.65 -4.97 5.01
CA ARG A 6 -5.21 -3.62 4.94
C ARG A 6 -4.88 -2.78 6.16
N GLN A 7 -4.77 -3.41 7.32
CA GLN A 7 -4.42 -2.69 8.54
C GLN A 7 -2.98 -2.20 8.48
N LEU A 8 -2.10 -3.03 7.95
CA LEU A 8 -0.71 -2.64 7.77
C LEU A 8 -0.58 -1.44 6.84
N ILE A 9 -1.31 -1.47 5.73
CA ILE A 9 -1.28 -0.37 4.77
C ILE A 9 -1.82 0.90 5.39
N LYS A 10 -2.97 0.81 6.08
CA LYS A 10 -3.55 1.97 6.75
C LYS A 10 -2.61 2.55 7.79
N SER A 11 -1.94 1.67 8.51
CA SER A 11 -0.98 2.08 9.54
C SER A 11 0.18 2.86 8.92
N GLU A 12 0.71 2.39 7.78
CA GLU A 12 1.79 3.07 7.11
C GLU A 12 1.36 4.45 6.60
N LEU A 13 0.16 4.53 6.05
CA LEU A 13 -0.35 5.81 5.58
C LEU A 13 -0.54 6.79 6.73
N ALA A 14 -1.06 6.30 7.85
CA ALA A 14 -1.26 7.13 9.04
C ALA A 14 0.06 7.64 9.58
N LYS A 15 1.07 6.80 9.65
CA LYS A 15 2.39 7.21 10.10
C LYS A 15 2.98 8.33 9.25
N ARG A 16 2.69 8.31 7.96
CA ARG A 16 3.21 9.29 7.03
C ARG A 16 2.31 10.50 6.87
N GLY A 17 1.13 10.47 7.47
CA GLY A 17 0.15 11.55 7.32
C GLY A 17 -0.33 11.69 5.88
N ILE A 18 -0.46 10.57 5.18
CA ILE A 18 -0.87 10.56 3.78
C ILE A 18 -2.28 10.04 3.65
N ASN A 19 -3.14 10.78 2.94
CA ASN A 19 -4.49 10.30 2.63
C ASN A 19 -4.50 9.67 1.24
N TYR A 20 -5.65 9.14 0.83
CA TYR A 20 -5.75 8.44 -0.45
C TYR A 20 -5.53 9.36 -1.64
N ILE A 21 -5.91 10.63 -1.51
CA ILE A 21 -5.70 11.60 -2.58
C ILE A 21 -4.21 11.81 -2.80
N GLN A 22 -3.48 12.00 -1.71
CA GLN A 22 -2.04 12.19 -1.78
C GLN A 22 -1.33 10.94 -2.28
N LEU A 23 -1.79 9.76 -1.85
CA LEU A 23 -1.22 8.51 -2.31
C LEU A 23 -1.41 8.34 -3.80
N ALA A 24 -2.61 8.66 -4.31
CA ALA A 24 -2.88 8.56 -5.73
C ALA A 24 -1.94 9.47 -6.53
N GLU A 25 -1.67 10.67 -6.02
CA GLU A 25 -0.76 11.58 -6.68
C GLU A 25 0.66 11.04 -6.71
N ILE A 26 1.11 10.48 -5.60
CA ILE A 26 2.44 9.88 -5.53
C ILE A 26 2.56 8.72 -6.52
N MET A 27 1.56 7.86 -6.55
CA MET A 27 1.57 6.71 -7.46
C MET A 27 1.53 7.16 -8.92
N LYS A 28 0.77 8.20 -9.20
CA LYS A 28 0.70 8.74 -10.56
C LYS A 28 2.05 9.23 -11.04
N LYS A 29 2.80 9.88 -10.16
CA LYS A 29 4.14 10.35 -10.51
C LYS A 29 5.09 9.21 -10.81
N LYS A 30 4.83 8.05 -10.25
CA LYS A 30 5.62 6.85 -10.51
C LYS A 30 5.15 6.11 -11.76
N GLY A 31 4.05 6.56 -12.37
CA GLY A 31 3.51 5.93 -13.56
C GLY A 31 2.43 4.91 -13.29
N TYR A 32 1.98 4.79 -12.06
CA TYR A 32 0.92 3.85 -11.71
C TYR A 32 -0.43 4.53 -11.86
N GLN A 33 -1.38 3.81 -12.46
CA GLN A 33 -2.68 4.36 -12.77
C GLN A 33 -3.67 4.04 -11.67
N GLU A 34 -3.62 4.81 -10.60
CA GLU A 34 -4.55 4.63 -9.49
C GLU A 34 -5.24 5.96 -9.19
N THR A 35 -6.49 5.87 -8.77
CA THR A 35 -7.23 7.04 -8.31
C THR A 35 -7.51 6.85 -6.82
N PRO A 36 -7.90 7.94 -6.11
CA PRO A 36 -8.26 7.76 -4.70
C PRO A 36 -9.34 6.73 -4.49
N ASP A 37 -10.31 6.66 -5.42
CA ASP A 37 -11.40 5.70 -5.30
C ASP A 37 -10.94 4.26 -5.49
N THR A 38 -10.07 4.00 -6.49
CA THR A 38 -9.59 2.65 -6.72
C THR A 38 -8.71 2.19 -5.56
N ILE A 39 -7.88 3.08 -5.05
CA ILE A 39 -7.04 2.76 -3.89
C ILE A 39 -7.90 2.43 -2.68
N ARG A 40 -8.88 3.30 -2.39
CA ARG A 40 -9.75 3.10 -1.25
C ARG A 40 -10.50 1.78 -1.36
N THR A 41 -11.02 1.48 -2.55
CA THR A 41 -11.77 0.26 -2.77
C THR A 41 -10.91 -0.97 -2.54
N LYS A 42 -9.70 -0.98 -3.09
CA LYS A 42 -8.78 -2.10 -2.93
C LYS A 42 -8.42 -2.32 -1.47
N ILE A 43 -8.07 -1.26 -0.78
CA ILE A 43 -7.68 -1.37 0.63
C ILE A 43 -8.87 -1.76 1.50
N HIS A 44 -10.02 -1.14 1.26
CA HIS A 44 -11.20 -1.42 2.05
C HIS A 44 -11.66 -2.86 1.94
N ARG A 45 -11.60 -3.43 0.74
CA ARG A 45 -11.94 -4.83 0.53
C ARG A 45 -10.94 -5.77 1.16
N GLY A 46 -9.71 -5.31 1.33
CA GLY A 46 -8.64 -6.16 1.80
C GLY A 46 -8.23 -7.20 0.79
N SER A 47 -8.66 -7.01 -0.46
CA SER A 47 -8.42 -7.96 -1.53
C SER A 47 -7.72 -7.23 -2.66
N PHE A 48 -6.42 -7.32 -2.70
CA PHE A 48 -5.62 -6.65 -3.72
C PHE A 48 -4.47 -7.58 -4.13
N SER A 49 -3.98 -7.35 -5.34
CA SER A 49 -2.94 -8.18 -5.91
C SER A 49 -1.58 -7.88 -5.26
N PHE A 50 -0.67 -8.83 -5.39
CA PHE A 50 0.69 -8.62 -4.95
C PHE A 50 1.35 -7.47 -5.73
N SER A 51 0.98 -7.32 -7.01
CA SER A 51 1.46 -6.20 -7.82
C SER A 51 1.11 -4.86 -7.19
N PHE A 52 -0.12 -4.74 -6.68
CA PHE A 52 -0.53 -3.51 -6.02
C PHE A 52 0.32 -3.23 -4.78
N VAL A 53 0.63 -4.28 -4.02
CA VAL A 53 1.49 -4.15 -2.84
C VAL A 53 2.88 -3.66 -3.26
N LEU A 54 3.43 -4.22 -4.33
CA LEU A 54 4.73 -3.78 -4.82
C LEU A 54 4.71 -2.33 -5.28
N GLU A 55 3.62 -1.93 -5.94
CA GLU A 55 3.47 -0.54 -6.38
C GLU A 55 3.39 0.42 -5.19
N LEU A 56 2.68 0.01 -4.14
CA LEU A 56 2.62 0.81 -2.91
C LEU A 56 3.99 0.94 -2.27
N CYS A 57 4.71 -0.15 -2.19
CA CYS A 57 6.05 -0.14 -1.60
C CYS A 57 6.98 0.79 -2.37
N ASP A 58 6.93 0.72 -3.70
CA ASP A 58 7.72 1.59 -4.54
C ASP A 58 7.34 3.05 -4.34
N SER A 59 6.04 3.33 -4.29
CA SER A 59 5.54 4.69 -4.18
C SER A 59 5.89 5.33 -2.85
N LEU A 60 5.83 4.56 -1.78
CA LEU A 60 6.10 5.05 -0.44
C LEU A 60 7.53 4.79 0.01
N LYS A 61 8.35 4.27 -0.88
CA LYS A 61 9.75 3.92 -0.58
C LYS A 61 9.84 2.96 0.58
N LEU A 62 8.92 2.02 0.61
CA LEU A 62 8.93 0.96 1.60
C LEU A 62 9.74 -0.19 1.07
N LYS A 63 10.43 -0.84 1.98
CA LYS A 63 11.21 -2.01 1.62
C LYS A 63 10.40 -3.24 1.94
N LEU A 64 10.09 -4.01 0.90
CA LEU A 64 9.41 -5.27 1.11
C LEU A 64 10.49 -6.32 1.39
N SER A 65 10.46 -6.83 2.59
CA SER A 65 11.44 -7.79 3.05
C SER A 65 10.78 -9.11 3.33
N PHE A 66 11.33 -10.18 2.75
CA PHE A 66 10.88 -11.51 3.10
C PHE A 66 11.74 -11.98 4.26
N LEU A 67 11.12 -12.04 5.42
CA LEU A 67 11.86 -12.43 6.60
C LEU A 67 12.24 -13.89 6.54
N ASP A 68 13.42 -14.16 7.03
CA ASP A 68 13.85 -15.53 7.21
C ASP A 68 13.22 -16.05 8.49
N LEU A 69 12.20 -16.84 8.35
CA LEU A 69 11.45 -17.34 9.49
C LEU A 69 12.17 -18.40 10.28
N ASN A 70 13.35 -18.78 9.81
CA ASN A 70 14.16 -19.78 10.49
C ASN A 70 15.20 -19.18 11.42
N ASN A 71 15.20 -17.91 11.53
CA ASN A 71 16.12 -17.24 12.44
C ASN A 71 15.73 -17.50 13.88
#